data_bcc380947b02404e262d1f7d1b65f67e
#
_entry.id   bcc380947b02404e262d1f7d1b65f67e
#
_cell.length_a   1.000
_cell.length_b   1.000
_cell.length_c   1.000
_cell.angle_alpha   90.00
_cell.angle_beta   90.00
_cell.angle_gamma   90.00
#
_symmetry.space_group_name_H-M   'P 1'
#
loop_
_entity.id
_entity.type
_entity.pdbx_description
1 polymer ?
#
loop_
_entity_poly.entity_id
_entity_poly.type
_entity_poly.pdbx_seq_one_letter_code
_entity_poly.pdbx_strand_id
1 'polypeptide(L)'
;MALLLDLDNTLVDRDGAFTNWAPNLLRAWGGDDTDVDWLVGADAHGYTPRDQLARMLIERFHLAAPSFGNLVDQLLYEHVDYLDLYPGVLSELGALVDMGMPLVVVTNGDSRQQRLKLERTGLVDIICGAVISGDFEFKKPDVRMFEIAKNLAGNRGTSWMVGDHVNADIAGARQAGCLTAWVSHGRQWMESWNPTVVAAEPAQALAAVRSSLESTTAR
;
A
#
# COMPACT_ATOMS: atom_id res chain seq x y z
N MET A 1 -6.60 -13.14 -17.09
CA MET A 1 -6.07 -11.85 -16.56
C MET A 1 -6.03 -11.92 -15.05
N ALA A 2 -5.17 -11.14 -14.42
CA ALA A 2 -5.17 -10.98 -12.94
C ALA A 2 -5.08 -9.50 -12.60
N LEU A 3 -5.56 -9.13 -11.42
CA LEU A 3 -5.44 -7.80 -10.87
C LEU A 3 -4.44 -7.81 -9.71
N LEU A 4 -3.34 -7.10 -9.89
CA LEU A 4 -2.32 -6.86 -8.89
C LEU A 4 -2.64 -5.55 -8.19
N LEU A 5 -2.54 -5.54 -6.88
CA LEU A 5 -3.00 -4.44 -6.04
C LEU A 5 -1.89 -4.05 -5.06
N ASP A 6 -1.48 -2.81 -5.04
CA ASP A 6 -0.73 -2.30 -3.91
C ASP A 6 -1.64 -2.19 -2.68
N LEU A 7 -1.07 -2.10 -1.49
CA LEU A 7 -1.82 -2.08 -0.24
C LEU A 7 -1.89 -0.66 0.37
N ASP A 8 -0.74 -0.13 0.79
CA ASP A 8 -0.65 1.12 1.55
C ASP A 8 -0.95 2.33 0.66
N ASN A 9 -1.85 3.20 1.09
CA ASN A 9 -2.32 4.36 0.32
C ASN A 9 -2.95 4.01 -1.05
N THR A 10 -3.28 2.72 -1.25
CA THR A 10 -3.99 2.23 -2.43
C THR A 10 -5.30 1.54 -2.06
N LEU A 11 -5.26 0.50 -1.24
CA LEU A 11 -6.46 -0.15 -0.71
C LEU A 11 -6.81 0.38 0.67
N VAL A 12 -5.80 0.66 1.48
CA VAL A 12 -5.92 1.12 2.88
C VAL A 12 -5.36 2.53 3.04
N ASP A 13 -6.02 3.35 3.85
CA ASP A 13 -5.56 4.68 4.23
C ASP A 13 -4.47 4.60 5.31
N ARG A 14 -3.27 4.23 4.87
CA ARG A 14 -2.11 4.07 5.76
C ARG A 14 -1.69 5.39 6.39
N ASP A 15 -1.72 6.47 5.64
CA ASP A 15 -1.28 7.78 6.11
C ASP A 15 -2.27 8.37 7.13
N GLY A 16 -3.57 8.22 6.87
CA GLY A 16 -4.61 8.57 7.83
C GLY A 16 -4.49 7.75 9.12
N ALA A 17 -4.27 6.45 9.02
CA ALA A 17 -4.07 5.57 10.18
C ALA A 17 -2.85 6.00 11.03
N PHE A 18 -1.72 6.33 10.40
CA PHE A 18 -0.52 6.79 11.09
C PHE A 18 -0.75 8.15 11.75
N THR A 19 -1.40 9.07 11.06
CA THR A 19 -1.75 10.41 11.58
C THR A 19 -2.69 10.30 12.78
N ASN A 20 -3.69 9.43 12.73
CA ASN A 20 -4.65 9.22 13.82
C ASN A 20 -4.01 8.53 15.04
N TRP A 21 -3.01 7.69 14.82
CA TRP A 21 -2.28 6.99 15.88
C TRP A 21 -1.20 7.86 16.54
N ALA A 22 -0.49 8.70 15.80
CA ALA A 22 0.67 9.49 16.25
C ALA A 22 0.44 10.28 17.55
N PRO A 23 -0.72 10.93 17.78
CA PRO A 23 -1.01 11.63 19.05
C PRO A 23 -0.96 10.72 20.28
N ASN A 24 -1.33 9.44 20.15
CA ASN A 24 -1.31 8.50 21.28
C ASN A 24 0.12 8.14 21.69
N LEU A 25 1.00 7.96 20.73
CA LEU A 25 2.43 7.75 20.98
C LEU A 25 3.05 8.98 21.67
N LEU A 26 2.84 10.15 21.08
CA LEU A 26 3.51 11.39 21.52
C LEU A 26 3.03 11.91 22.87
N ARG A 27 1.75 11.70 23.20
CA ARG A 27 1.17 12.11 24.49
C ARG A 27 1.91 11.51 25.68
N ALA A 28 2.42 10.29 25.56
CA ALA A 28 3.20 9.63 26.61
C ALA A 28 4.52 10.37 26.92
N TRP A 29 4.99 11.23 26.02
CA TRP A 29 6.25 11.99 26.13
C TRP A 29 6.04 13.50 26.23
N GLY A 30 4.78 13.94 26.41
CA GLY A 30 4.44 15.36 26.52
C GLY A 30 4.47 16.11 25.18
N GLY A 31 4.39 15.39 24.08
CA GLY A 31 4.31 15.97 22.72
C GLY A 31 2.99 16.68 22.47
N ASP A 32 3.01 17.66 21.59
CA ASP A 32 1.87 18.48 21.18
C ASP A 32 1.52 18.28 19.68
N ASP A 33 0.58 19.07 19.16
CA ASP A 33 0.14 18.96 17.75
C ASP A 33 1.26 19.25 16.76
N THR A 34 2.23 20.11 17.11
CA THR A 34 3.39 20.41 16.24
C THR A 34 4.35 19.22 16.17
N ASP A 35 4.41 18.39 17.21
CA ASP A 35 5.16 17.16 17.23
C ASP A 35 4.48 16.07 16.38
N VAL A 36 3.14 16.06 16.33
CA VAL A 36 2.38 15.18 15.43
C VAL A 36 2.70 15.50 13.98
N ASP A 37 2.61 16.77 13.58
CA ASP A 37 2.93 17.20 12.22
C ASP A 37 4.38 16.84 11.84
N TRP A 38 5.31 17.06 12.79
CA TRP A 38 6.71 16.68 12.59
C TRP A 38 6.86 15.16 12.40
N LEU A 39 6.21 14.33 13.23
CA LEU A 39 6.32 12.87 13.15
C LEU A 39 5.73 12.34 11.84
N VAL A 40 4.57 12.84 11.43
CA VAL A 40 3.94 12.49 10.15
C VAL A 40 4.86 12.87 8.97
N GLY A 41 5.45 14.05 9.00
CA GLY A 41 6.43 14.48 8.00
C GLY A 41 7.69 13.61 8.00
N ALA A 42 8.21 13.26 9.19
CA ALA A 42 9.40 12.42 9.35
C ALA A 42 9.16 10.96 8.93
N ASP A 43 7.94 10.45 9.04
CA ASP A 43 7.54 9.14 8.57
C ASP A 43 7.61 9.01 7.04
N ALA A 44 7.42 10.12 6.33
CA ALA A 44 7.53 10.21 4.87
C ALA A 44 6.68 9.11 4.16
N HIS A 45 5.39 9.03 4.50
CA HIS A 45 4.46 8.03 3.94
C HIS A 45 4.90 6.57 4.17
N GLY A 46 5.60 6.30 5.27
CA GLY A 46 6.11 4.97 5.58
C GLY A 46 7.46 4.63 4.95
N TYR A 47 8.08 5.56 4.20
CA TYR A 47 9.36 5.32 3.54
C TYR A 47 10.58 5.48 4.47
N THR A 48 10.44 6.23 5.56
CA THR A 48 11.52 6.31 6.55
C THR A 48 11.68 4.97 7.28
N PRO A 49 12.88 4.36 7.27
CA PRO A 49 13.14 3.14 8.02
C PRO A 49 12.76 3.29 9.50
N ARG A 50 12.09 2.30 10.07
CA ARG A 50 11.54 2.37 11.43
C ARG A 50 12.60 2.58 12.50
N ASP A 51 13.77 1.99 12.33
CA ASP A 51 14.93 2.20 13.22
C ASP A 51 15.46 3.64 13.12
N GLN A 52 15.42 4.25 11.94
CA GLN A 52 15.79 5.66 11.74
C GLN A 52 14.78 6.57 12.41
N LEU A 53 13.47 6.34 12.17
CA LEU A 53 12.40 7.14 12.77
C LEU A 53 12.42 7.04 14.30
N ALA A 54 12.68 5.85 14.85
CA ALA A 54 12.85 5.64 16.29
C ALA A 54 14.03 6.44 16.86
N ARG A 55 15.17 6.50 16.17
CA ARG A 55 16.31 7.34 16.59
C ARG A 55 15.97 8.82 16.60
N MET A 56 15.26 9.31 15.56
CA MET A 56 14.83 10.71 15.48
C MET A 56 13.89 11.07 16.64
N LEU A 57 12.98 10.16 17.02
CA LEU A 57 12.10 10.35 18.17
C LEU A 57 12.87 10.37 19.49
N ILE A 58 13.80 9.43 19.70
CA ILE A 58 14.64 9.38 20.90
C ILE A 58 15.43 10.68 21.06
N GLU A 59 16.02 11.19 20.00
CA GLU A 59 16.77 12.44 20.02
C GLU A 59 15.88 13.64 20.33
N ARG A 60 14.70 13.75 19.66
CA ARG A 60 13.77 14.86 19.83
C ARG A 60 13.18 14.95 21.24
N PHE A 61 12.81 13.81 21.82
CA PHE A 61 12.16 13.75 23.14
C PHE A 61 13.12 13.35 24.26
N HIS A 62 14.42 13.25 24.00
CA HIS A 62 15.46 12.86 24.97
C HIS A 62 15.10 11.57 25.74
N LEU A 63 14.55 10.59 25.03
CA LEU A 63 14.09 9.34 25.64
C LEU A 63 15.26 8.49 26.11
N ALA A 64 15.08 7.80 27.25
CA ALA A 64 16.08 6.87 27.75
C ALA A 64 16.22 5.63 26.84
N ALA A 65 17.46 5.22 26.60
CA ALA A 65 17.84 4.17 25.64
C ALA A 65 17.16 2.78 25.77
N PRO A 66 16.57 2.34 26.90
CA PRO A 66 15.97 1.01 26.99
C PRO A 66 14.75 0.78 26.10
N SER A 67 14.22 1.82 25.46
CA SER A 67 12.95 1.79 24.73
C SER A 67 13.08 1.56 23.22
N PHE A 68 14.30 1.43 22.69
CA PHE A 68 14.50 1.44 21.23
C PHE A 68 13.74 0.32 20.49
N GLY A 69 13.88 -0.93 20.94
CA GLY A 69 13.18 -2.07 20.31
C GLY A 69 11.68 -1.95 20.42
N ASN A 70 11.17 -1.57 21.59
CA ASN A 70 9.74 -1.34 21.79
C ASN A 70 9.22 -0.20 20.91
N LEU A 71 10.00 0.87 20.71
CA LEU A 71 9.60 1.99 19.87
C LEU A 71 9.55 1.61 18.38
N VAL A 72 10.48 0.80 17.90
CA VAL A 72 10.44 0.24 16.55
C VAL A 72 9.19 -0.61 16.36
N ASP A 73 8.86 -1.46 17.33
CA ASP A 73 7.64 -2.29 17.28
C ASP A 73 6.36 -1.43 17.30
N GLN A 74 6.29 -0.40 18.13
CA GLN A 74 5.18 0.55 18.14
C GLN A 74 5.00 1.24 16.78
N LEU A 75 6.09 1.74 16.19
CA LEU A 75 6.10 2.36 14.87
C LEU A 75 5.69 1.39 13.75
N LEU A 76 5.96 0.10 13.90
CA LEU A 76 5.58 -0.93 12.93
C LEU A 76 4.11 -1.32 13.08
N TYR A 77 3.61 -1.53 14.29
CA TYR A 77 2.40 -2.32 14.49
C TYR A 77 1.21 -1.56 15.06
N GLU A 78 1.42 -0.54 15.92
CA GLU A 78 0.29 0.05 16.65
C GLU A 78 -0.67 0.87 15.76
N HIS A 79 -0.15 1.54 14.72
CA HIS A 79 -1.01 2.28 13.80
C HIS A 79 -1.90 1.37 12.94
N VAL A 80 -1.62 0.06 12.88
CA VAL A 80 -2.45 -0.92 12.15
C VAL A 80 -3.87 -0.99 12.74
N ASP A 81 -4.03 -0.75 14.05
CA ASP A 81 -5.34 -0.73 14.70
C ASP A 81 -6.25 0.43 14.24
N TYR A 82 -5.67 1.44 13.64
CA TYR A 82 -6.37 2.62 13.07
C TYR A 82 -6.64 2.51 11.57
N LEU A 83 -6.28 1.38 10.98
CA LEU A 83 -6.31 1.20 9.53
C LEU A 83 -7.72 0.90 9.04
N ASP A 84 -8.16 1.67 8.06
CA ASP A 84 -9.40 1.46 7.33
C ASP A 84 -9.14 1.31 5.83
N LEU A 85 -10.04 0.63 5.13
CA LEU A 85 -10.08 0.64 3.68
C LEU A 85 -10.55 2.01 3.18
N TYR A 86 -10.01 2.48 2.05
CA TYR A 86 -10.59 3.65 1.40
C TYR A 86 -12.06 3.42 1.04
N PRO A 87 -12.90 4.47 1.08
CA PRO A 87 -14.31 4.36 0.73
C PRO A 87 -14.53 3.73 -0.65
N GLY A 88 -15.45 2.77 -0.72
CA GLY A 88 -15.82 2.09 -1.95
C GLY A 88 -14.88 0.98 -2.42
N VAL A 89 -13.68 0.85 -1.86
CA VAL A 89 -12.70 -0.19 -2.26
C VAL A 89 -13.29 -1.59 -2.10
N LEU A 90 -13.88 -1.91 -0.94
CA LEU A 90 -14.45 -3.23 -0.70
C LEU A 90 -15.52 -3.60 -1.72
N SER A 91 -16.38 -2.66 -2.08
CA SER A 91 -17.45 -2.87 -3.07
C SER A 91 -16.88 -3.16 -4.46
N GLU A 92 -15.87 -2.41 -4.90
CA GLU A 92 -15.26 -2.62 -6.22
C GLU A 92 -14.45 -3.93 -6.28
N LEU A 93 -13.75 -4.30 -5.19
CA LEU A 93 -13.06 -5.59 -5.11
C LEU A 93 -14.07 -6.75 -5.18
N GLY A 94 -15.21 -6.65 -4.47
CA GLY A 94 -16.28 -7.64 -4.55
C GLY A 94 -16.81 -7.80 -5.97
N ALA A 95 -17.10 -6.70 -6.67
CA ALA A 95 -17.55 -6.75 -8.07
C ALA A 95 -16.52 -7.38 -9.01
N LEU A 96 -15.23 -7.15 -8.80
CA LEU A 96 -14.14 -7.78 -9.57
C LEU A 96 -14.03 -9.29 -9.29
N VAL A 97 -14.22 -9.70 -8.03
CA VAL A 97 -14.25 -11.12 -7.65
C VAL A 97 -15.46 -11.82 -8.30
N ASP A 98 -16.63 -11.19 -8.29
CA ASP A 98 -17.85 -11.72 -8.94
C ASP A 98 -17.68 -11.92 -10.46
N MET A 99 -16.80 -11.14 -11.09
CA MET A 99 -16.39 -11.33 -12.48
C MET A 99 -15.35 -12.45 -12.66
N GLY A 100 -14.95 -13.14 -11.60
CA GLY A 100 -13.93 -14.18 -11.63
C GLY A 100 -12.49 -13.65 -11.74
N MET A 101 -12.24 -12.39 -11.40
CA MET A 101 -10.91 -11.80 -11.45
C MET A 101 -10.09 -12.23 -10.24
N PRO A 102 -8.97 -12.96 -10.40
CA PRO A 102 -8.07 -13.24 -9.29
C PRO A 102 -7.35 -11.96 -8.85
N LEU A 103 -7.44 -11.67 -7.54
CA LEU A 103 -6.84 -10.50 -6.90
C LEU A 103 -5.59 -10.92 -6.14
N VAL A 104 -4.47 -10.26 -6.36
CA VAL A 104 -3.21 -10.51 -5.63
C VAL A 104 -2.65 -9.18 -5.12
N VAL A 105 -2.39 -9.10 -3.82
CA VAL A 105 -1.71 -7.93 -3.26
C VAL A 105 -0.21 -8.03 -3.51
N VAL A 106 0.41 -6.92 -3.95
CA VAL A 106 1.86 -6.78 -4.17
C VAL A 106 2.33 -5.55 -3.42
N THR A 107 2.97 -5.74 -2.28
CA THR A 107 3.28 -4.65 -1.36
C THR A 107 4.72 -4.66 -0.88
N ASN A 108 5.30 -3.46 -0.70
CA ASN A 108 6.59 -3.29 -0.02
C ASN A 108 6.36 -3.09 1.48
N GLY A 109 7.18 -3.73 2.31
CA GLY A 109 7.13 -3.55 3.75
C GLY A 109 7.55 -4.80 4.53
N ASP A 110 7.51 -4.68 5.86
CA ASP A 110 7.74 -5.79 6.78
C ASP A 110 6.67 -6.87 6.62
N SER A 111 7.09 -8.12 6.59
CA SER A 111 6.22 -9.26 6.32
C SER A 111 5.09 -9.41 7.33
N ARG A 112 5.40 -9.28 8.61
CA ARG A 112 4.43 -9.41 9.68
C ARG A 112 3.46 -8.22 9.66
N GLN A 113 3.97 -7.01 9.46
CA GLN A 113 3.13 -5.81 9.41
C GLN A 113 2.11 -5.88 8.27
N GLN A 114 2.55 -6.22 7.05
CA GLN A 114 1.64 -6.27 5.90
C GLN A 114 0.58 -7.37 6.05
N ARG A 115 0.93 -8.53 6.65
CA ARG A 115 -0.06 -9.57 6.96
C ARG A 115 -1.09 -9.10 7.99
N LEU A 116 -0.66 -8.42 9.05
CA LEU A 116 -1.58 -7.83 10.04
C LEU A 116 -2.56 -6.83 9.41
N LYS A 117 -2.08 -6.01 8.45
CA LYS A 117 -2.95 -5.07 7.72
C LYS A 117 -4.01 -5.80 6.89
N LEU A 118 -3.62 -6.87 6.19
CA LEU A 118 -4.56 -7.70 5.41
C LEU A 118 -5.60 -8.39 6.30
N GLU A 119 -5.19 -8.91 7.44
CA GLU A 119 -6.08 -9.53 8.44
C GLU A 119 -7.03 -8.49 9.04
N ARG A 120 -6.51 -7.36 9.50
CA ARG A 120 -7.27 -6.27 10.12
C ARG A 120 -8.38 -5.73 9.22
N THR A 121 -8.13 -5.66 7.93
CA THR A 121 -9.05 -5.11 6.92
C THR A 121 -9.95 -6.15 6.27
N GLY A 122 -9.79 -7.44 6.60
CA GLY A 122 -10.53 -8.53 5.98
C GLY A 122 -10.16 -8.82 4.53
N LEU A 123 -9.12 -8.17 4.00
CA LEU A 123 -8.68 -8.41 2.63
C LEU A 123 -8.18 -9.84 2.41
N VAL A 124 -7.69 -10.50 3.46
CA VAL A 124 -7.23 -11.91 3.42
C VAL A 124 -8.29 -12.86 2.89
N ASP A 125 -9.57 -12.57 3.11
CA ASP A 125 -10.70 -13.41 2.68
C ASP A 125 -11.11 -13.18 1.21
N ILE A 126 -10.59 -12.12 0.59
CA ILE A 126 -11.00 -11.68 -0.76
C ILE A 126 -9.91 -11.96 -1.79
N ILE A 127 -8.63 -11.90 -1.39
CA ILE A 127 -7.50 -12.04 -2.29
C ILE A 127 -7.07 -13.50 -2.46
N CYS A 128 -6.51 -13.85 -3.62
CA CYS A 128 -5.89 -15.17 -3.84
C CYS A 128 -4.57 -15.33 -3.08
N GLY A 129 -3.95 -14.23 -2.66
CA GLY A 129 -2.71 -14.21 -1.90
C GLY A 129 -1.99 -12.86 -1.97
N ALA A 130 -0.85 -12.78 -1.30
CA ALA A 130 -0.03 -11.57 -1.24
C ALA A 130 1.45 -11.86 -1.50
N VAL A 131 2.11 -10.94 -2.21
CA VAL A 131 3.56 -10.91 -2.41
C VAL A 131 4.10 -9.72 -1.65
N ILE A 132 4.78 -9.98 -0.55
CA ILE A 132 5.26 -8.98 0.40
C ILE A 132 6.78 -8.91 0.31
N SER A 133 7.35 -7.73 0.09
CA SER A 133 8.80 -7.61 -0.12
C SER A 133 9.64 -8.06 1.07
N GLY A 134 9.10 -8.03 2.28
CA GLY A 134 9.78 -8.53 3.47
C GLY A 134 10.07 -10.04 3.45
N ASP A 135 9.46 -10.80 2.54
CA ASP A 135 9.74 -12.23 2.32
C ASP A 135 10.89 -12.47 1.32
N PHE A 136 11.44 -11.40 0.70
CA PHE A 136 12.42 -11.49 -0.40
C PHE A 136 13.59 -10.54 -0.18
N GLU A 137 14.67 -10.73 -0.93
CA GLU A 137 15.82 -9.80 -1.00
C GLU A 137 15.61 -8.64 -1.98
N PHE A 138 14.43 -8.54 -2.57
CA PHE A 138 14.04 -7.51 -3.54
C PHE A 138 12.64 -6.99 -3.24
N LYS A 139 12.35 -5.81 -3.76
CA LYS A 139 11.06 -5.11 -3.58
C LYS A 139 10.64 -4.39 -4.86
N LYS A 140 9.37 -3.99 -4.97
CA LYS A 140 8.93 -3.10 -6.06
C LYS A 140 9.86 -1.88 -6.14
N PRO A 141 10.31 -1.47 -7.35
CA PRO A 141 9.82 -1.80 -8.69
C PRO A 141 10.46 -3.03 -9.36
N ASP A 142 11.17 -3.89 -8.65
CA ASP A 142 11.75 -5.10 -9.25
C ASP A 142 10.67 -5.97 -9.90
N VAL A 143 10.86 -6.29 -11.18
CA VAL A 143 9.88 -7.04 -11.99
C VAL A 143 9.53 -8.41 -11.40
N ARG A 144 10.45 -9.02 -10.63
CA ARG A 144 10.24 -10.32 -9.98
C ARG A 144 9.05 -10.30 -9.03
N MET A 145 8.78 -9.19 -8.34
CA MET A 145 7.60 -9.03 -7.47
C MET A 145 6.31 -9.25 -8.26
N PHE A 146 6.20 -8.65 -9.43
CA PHE A 146 5.02 -8.73 -10.28
C PHE A 146 4.91 -10.11 -10.96
N GLU A 147 6.03 -10.72 -11.37
CA GLU A 147 6.02 -12.06 -11.95
C GLU A 147 5.57 -13.14 -10.95
N ILE A 148 6.04 -13.06 -9.70
CA ILE A 148 5.57 -13.93 -8.62
C ILE A 148 4.06 -13.77 -8.42
N ALA A 149 3.56 -12.53 -8.40
CA ALA A 149 2.13 -12.26 -8.23
C ALA A 149 1.28 -12.78 -9.39
N LYS A 150 1.73 -12.64 -10.64
CA LYS A 150 1.07 -13.23 -11.81
C LYS A 150 1.01 -14.75 -11.71
N ASN A 151 2.10 -15.38 -11.29
CA ASN A 151 2.15 -16.84 -11.12
C ASN A 151 1.23 -17.31 -10.00
N LEU A 152 1.17 -16.58 -8.88
CA LEU A 152 0.24 -16.84 -7.75
C LEU A 152 -1.22 -16.78 -8.21
N ALA A 153 -1.54 -15.84 -9.09
CA ALA A 153 -2.88 -15.72 -9.70
C ALA A 153 -3.16 -16.80 -10.76
N GLY A 154 -2.23 -17.71 -11.06
CA GLY A 154 -2.37 -18.68 -12.16
C GLY A 154 -2.45 -18.04 -13.55
N ASN A 155 -2.03 -16.78 -13.67
CA ASN A 155 -2.20 -16.00 -14.90
C ASN A 155 -0.94 -16.00 -15.75
N ARG A 156 -1.09 -16.37 -17.05
CA ARG A 156 -0.03 -16.31 -18.06
C ARG A 156 -0.24 -15.20 -19.10
N GLY A 157 -1.31 -14.41 -18.95
CA GLY A 157 -1.66 -13.31 -19.85
C GLY A 157 -1.39 -11.93 -19.27
N THR A 158 -1.98 -10.93 -19.90
CA THR A 158 -1.92 -9.53 -19.43
C THR A 158 -2.55 -9.40 -18.05
N SER A 159 -1.92 -8.63 -17.17
CA SER A 159 -2.42 -8.31 -15.83
C SER A 159 -2.57 -6.80 -15.70
N TRP A 160 -3.38 -6.38 -14.74
CA TRP A 160 -3.44 -5.00 -14.29
C TRP A 160 -2.65 -4.82 -12.99
N MET A 161 -2.10 -3.63 -12.78
CA MET A 161 -1.61 -3.16 -11.50
C MET A 161 -2.32 -1.87 -11.12
N VAL A 162 -2.90 -1.84 -9.93
CA VAL A 162 -3.44 -0.63 -9.31
C VAL A 162 -2.52 -0.25 -8.16
N GLY A 163 -2.07 1.00 -8.13
CA GLY A 163 -1.17 1.49 -7.08
C GLY A 163 -1.05 3.01 -7.10
N ASP A 164 -0.53 3.58 -6.02
CA ASP A 164 -0.36 5.02 -5.85
C ASP A 164 1.06 5.51 -6.13
N HIS A 165 2.06 4.63 -6.04
CA HIS A 165 3.44 5.02 -6.16
C HIS A 165 3.96 4.93 -7.61
N VAL A 166 4.31 6.08 -8.20
CA VAL A 166 4.73 6.21 -9.61
C VAL A 166 5.82 5.23 -10.00
N ASN A 167 6.89 5.14 -9.21
CA ASN A 167 8.03 4.27 -9.53
C ASN A 167 7.80 2.81 -9.09
N ALA A 168 7.44 2.59 -7.82
CA ALA A 168 7.33 1.23 -7.27
C ALA A 168 6.23 0.44 -7.97
N ASP A 169 5.03 1.02 -8.13
CA ASP A 169 3.87 0.31 -8.66
C ASP A 169 3.79 0.44 -10.17
N ILE A 170 3.70 1.69 -10.65
CA ILE A 170 3.29 1.94 -12.04
C ILE A 170 4.45 1.68 -13.01
N ALA A 171 5.64 2.22 -12.73
CA ALA A 171 6.80 1.97 -13.58
C ALA A 171 7.26 0.51 -13.50
N GLY A 172 7.28 -0.09 -12.29
CA GLY A 172 7.65 -1.49 -12.11
C GLY A 172 6.69 -2.45 -12.82
N ALA A 173 5.38 -2.26 -12.64
CA ALA A 173 4.37 -3.07 -13.31
C ALA A 173 4.39 -2.92 -14.84
N ARG A 174 4.60 -1.69 -15.34
CA ARG A 174 4.77 -1.45 -16.77
C ARG A 174 5.95 -2.23 -17.33
N GLN A 175 7.10 -2.26 -16.64
CA GLN A 175 8.27 -3.06 -17.04
C GLN A 175 7.96 -4.57 -17.03
N ALA A 176 7.09 -5.02 -16.12
CA ALA A 176 6.59 -6.39 -16.08
C ALA A 176 5.46 -6.67 -17.10
N GLY A 177 5.15 -5.73 -18.01
CA GLY A 177 4.14 -5.90 -19.07
C GLY A 177 2.69 -5.84 -18.57
N CYS A 178 2.43 -5.21 -17.44
CA CYS A 178 1.08 -4.96 -16.93
C CYS A 178 0.47 -3.69 -17.54
N LEU A 179 -0.85 -3.68 -17.67
CA LEU A 179 -1.62 -2.44 -17.73
C LEU A 179 -1.64 -1.81 -16.33
N THR A 180 -1.72 -0.49 -16.25
CA THR A 180 -1.52 0.22 -15.00
C THR A 180 -2.65 1.21 -14.72
N ALA A 181 -3.14 1.25 -13.50
CA ALA A 181 -4.06 2.26 -13.00
C ALA A 181 -3.41 2.99 -11.82
N TRP A 182 -3.10 4.25 -12.02
CA TRP A 182 -2.47 5.08 -11.00
C TRP A 182 -3.51 5.79 -10.14
N VAL A 183 -3.41 5.60 -8.83
CA VAL A 183 -4.16 6.35 -7.82
C VAL A 183 -3.37 7.62 -7.50
N SER A 184 -3.84 8.75 -7.98
CA SER A 184 -3.07 9.98 -7.92
C SER A 184 -3.16 10.71 -6.57
N HIS A 185 -4.22 10.56 -5.81
CA HIS A 185 -4.52 11.39 -4.62
C HIS A 185 -4.37 12.89 -4.91
N GLY A 186 -4.80 13.33 -6.11
CA GLY A 186 -4.68 14.72 -6.55
C GLY A 186 -3.30 15.15 -7.05
N ARG A 187 -2.30 14.25 -7.04
CA ARG A 187 -0.95 14.53 -7.59
C ARG A 187 -1.01 14.58 -9.13
N GLN A 188 -0.14 15.39 -9.72
CA GLN A 188 0.04 15.44 -11.17
C GLN A 188 1.00 14.35 -11.65
N TRP A 189 0.71 13.78 -12.81
CA TRP A 189 1.63 12.87 -13.49
C TRP A 189 2.76 13.64 -14.16
N MET A 190 4.01 13.33 -13.81
CA MET A 190 5.19 14.09 -14.26
C MET A 190 6.11 13.31 -15.20
N GLU A 191 5.81 12.03 -15.47
CA GLU A 191 6.64 11.20 -16.33
C GLU A 191 6.37 11.48 -17.82
N SER A 192 7.35 11.18 -18.68
CA SER A 192 7.26 11.34 -20.14
C SER A 192 6.36 10.31 -20.85
N TRP A 193 5.81 9.37 -20.10
CA TRP A 193 4.87 8.34 -20.55
C TRP A 193 3.63 8.33 -19.63
N ASN A 194 2.54 7.71 -20.05
CA ASN A 194 1.31 7.71 -19.28
C ASN A 194 0.96 6.31 -18.77
N PRO A 195 0.35 6.18 -17.57
CA PRO A 195 -0.33 4.95 -17.15
C PRO A 195 -1.54 4.71 -18.04
N THR A 196 -2.09 3.50 -18.02
CA THR A 196 -3.31 3.15 -18.79
C THR A 196 -4.53 3.90 -18.24
N VAL A 197 -4.62 4.06 -16.94
CA VAL A 197 -5.67 4.78 -16.21
C VAL A 197 -5.02 5.70 -15.18
N VAL A 198 -5.60 6.89 -15.01
CA VAL A 198 -5.34 7.82 -13.90
C VAL A 198 -6.67 8.08 -13.19
N ALA A 199 -6.69 7.89 -11.89
CA ALA A 199 -7.85 8.19 -11.05
C ALA A 199 -7.42 8.95 -9.79
N ALA A 200 -8.27 9.83 -9.28
CA ALA A 200 -7.96 10.56 -8.06
C ALA A 200 -8.06 9.67 -6.82
N GLU A 201 -9.03 8.76 -6.82
CA GLU A 201 -9.37 7.91 -5.68
C GLU A 201 -9.23 6.42 -6.01
N PRO A 202 -8.90 5.58 -5.01
CA PRO A 202 -8.73 4.13 -5.20
C PRO A 202 -9.94 3.43 -5.83
N ALA A 203 -11.15 3.68 -5.34
CA ALA A 203 -12.36 3.07 -5.87
C ALA A 203 -12.60 3.44 -7.34
N GLN A 204 -12.26 4.66 -7.75
CA GLN A 204 -12.37 5.11 -9.15
C GLN A 204 -11.37 4.35 -10.04
N ALA A 205 -10.15 4.11 -9.55
CA ALA A 205 -9.15 3.31 -10.27
C ALA A 205 -9.65 1.88 -10.50
N LEU A 206 -10.18 1.24 -9.45
CA LEU A 206 -10.75 -0.10 -9.51
C LEU A 206 -11.96 -0.17 -10.46
N ALA A 207 -12.87 0.78 -10.38
CA ALA A 207 -14.04 0.87 -11.28
C ALA A 207 -13.63 1.05 -12.75
N ALA A 208 -12.59 1.84 -13.03
CA ALA A 208 -12.09 2.03 -14.39
C ALA A 208 -11.45 0.74 -14.94
N VAL A 209 -10.72 -0.01 -14.10
CA VAL A 209 -10.21 -1.34 -14.47
C VAL A 209 -11.37 -2.28 -14.78
N ARG A 210 -12.38 -2.37 -13.91
CA ARG A 210 -13.57 -3.20 -14.10
C ARG A 210 -14.27 -2.89 -15.43
N SER A 211 -14.53 -1.61 -15.72
CA SER A 211 -15.18 -1.18 -16.97
C SER A 211 -14.35 -1.55 -18.21
N SER A 212 -13.02 -1.51 -18.11
CA SER A 212 -12.13 -1.94 -19.20
C SER A 212 -12.25 -3.43 -19.49
N LEU A 213 -12.44 -4.25 -18.46
CA LEU A 213 -12.62 -5.71 -18.57
C LEU A 213 -13.96 -6.06 -19.19
N GLU A 214 -15.07 -5.41 -18.77
CA GLU A 214 -16.42 -5.58 -19.34
C GLU A 214 -16.41 -5.30 -20.84
N SER A 215 -15.75 -4.22 -21.26
CA SER A 215 -15.65 -3.81 -22.65
C SER A 215 -14.87 -4.82 -23.52
N THR A 216 -13.94 -5.58 -22.93
CA THR A 216 -13.14 -6.59 -23.61
C THR A 216 -13.89 -7.91 -23.76
N THR A 217 -14.77 -8.25 -22.83
CA THR A 217 -15.58 -9.49 -22.86
C THR A 217 -16.79 -9.39 -23.80
N ALA A 218 -17.22 -8.17 -24.12
CA ALA A 218 -18.37 -7.91 -25.02
C ALA A 218 -18.01 -7.92 -26.52
N ARG A 219 -16.75 -8.18 -26.88
CA ARG A 219 -16.27 -8.30 -28.27
C ARG A 219 -15.94 -9.72 -28.62
#